data_4621d5b378a0fe26e87bd08191b86c5e
#
_entry.id   4621d5b378a0fe26e87bd08191b86c5e
#
_cell.length_a   1.000
_cell.length_b   1.000
_cell.length_c   1.000
_cell.angle_alpha   90.00
_cell.angle_beta   90.00
_cell.angle_gamma   90.00
#
_symmetry.space_group_name_H-M   'P 1'
#
loop_
_entity.id
_entity.type
_entity.pdbx_description
1 polymer ?
#
loop_
_entity_poly.entity_id
_entity_poly.type
_entity_poly.pdbx_seq_one_letter_code
_entity_poly.pdbx_strand_id
1 'polypeptide(L)'
;MIEGKTLRSDLQHLSRALRTLHKALLDVETQYFGNVGSALEHLQLVTSHPHFAWLQKLSGIISTLDECLDDEEALVVDLERRFRAEVEGLVGPLPASDEDFRQRYNAMLHDSPDVAMAHGALRKVLAQLPAAPAD
;
A
#
# COMPACT_ATOMS: atom_id res chain seq x y z
N MET A 1 0.48 -3.81 -27.67
CA MET A 1 -0.88 -4.13 -27.45
C MET A 1 -1.51 -3.24 -26.42
N ILE A 2 -2.72 -2.81 -26.69
CA ILE A 2 -3.40 -1.82 -25.86
C ILE A 2 -3.63 -2.34 -24.45
N GLU A 3 -4.06 -3.60 -24.31
CA GLU A 3 -4.33 -4.19 -23.00
C GLU A 3 -3.09 -4.26 -22.10
N GLY A 4 -1.95 -4.67 -22.66
CA GLY A 4 -0.71 -4.74 -21.89
C GLY A 4 -0.23 -3.38 -21.39
N LYS A 5 -0.40 -2.35 -22.22
CA LYS A 5 -0.04 -0.98 -21.82
C LYS A 5 -0.96 -0.44 -20.74
N THR A 6 -2.27 -0.70 -20.86
CA THR A 6 -3.24 -0.27 -19.86
C THR A 6 -3.00 -0.97 -18.54
N LEU A 7 -2.75 -2.27 -18.56
CA LEU A 7 -2.46 -3.08 -17.38
C LEU A 7 -1.23 -2.55 -16.66
N ARG A 8 -0.14 -2.31 -17.40
CA ARG A 8 1.09 -1.75 -16.82
C ARG A 8 0.84 -0.37 -16.21
N SER A 9 0.14 0.49 -16.94
CA SER A 9 -0.17 1.84 -16.48
C SER A 9 -1.00 1.82 -15.19
N ASP A 10 -2.02 0.96 -15.14
CA ASP A 10 -2.88 0.83 -13.96
C ASP A 10 -2.07 0.35 -12.76
N LEU A 11 -1.19 -0.63 -12.95
CA LEU A 11 -0.36 -1.14 -11.87
C LEU A 11 0.71 -0.13 -11.43
N GLN A 12 1.22 0.68 -12.37
CA GLN A 12 2.14 1.77 -12.02
C GLN A 12 1.45 2.83 -11.18
N HIS A 13 0.21 3.18 -11.52
CA HIS A 13 -0.60 4.10 -10.72
C HIS A 13 -0.84 3.55 -9.32
N LEU A 14 -1.13 2.25 -9.24
CA LEU A 14 -1.31 1.59 -7.95
C LEU A 14 -0.03 1.64 -7.12
N SER A 15 1.13 1.36 -7.72
CA SER A 15 2.41 1.43 -7.03
C SER A 15 2.64 2.83 -6.45
N ARG A 16 2.41 3.87 -7.24
CA ARG A 16 2.58 5.25 -6.79
C ARG A 16 1.66 5.60 -5.64
N ALA A 17 0.38 5.21 -5.75
CA ALA A 17 -0.60 5.49 -4.70
C ALA A 17 -0.24 4.78 -3.40
N LEU A 18 0.22 3.51 -3.49
CA LEU A 18 0.65 2.75 -2.32
C LEU A 18 1.89 3.37 -1.66
N ARG A 19 2.84 3.84 -2.47
CA ARG A 19 4.05 4.50 -1.95
C ARG A 19 3.70 5.80 -1.24
N THR A 20 2.80 6.57 -1.81
CA THR A 20 2.33 7.82 -1.18
C THR A 20 1.67 7.53 0.16
N LEU A 21 0.81 6.52 0.21
CA LEU A 21 0.15 6.12 1.45
C LEU A 21 1.17 5.60 2.47
N HIS A 22 2.10 4.76 2.04
CA HIS A 22 3.13 4.21 2.92
C HIS A 22 3.96 5.34 3.54
N LYS A 23 4.34 6.32 2.74
CA LYS A 23 5.10 7.47 3.24
C LYS A 23 4.31 8.26 4.26
N ALA A 24 3.03 8.50 4.02
CA ALA A 24 2.18 9.23 4.95
C ALA A 24 2.05 8.48 6.29
N LEU A 25 1.86 7.16 6.24
CA LEU A 25 1.79 6.34 7.44
C LEU A 25 3.12 6.34 8.20
N LEU A 26 4.21 6.22 7.46
CA LEU A 26 5.55 6.22 8.04
C LEU A 26 5.85 7.55 8.73
N ASP A 27 5.48 8.67 8.11
CA ASP A 27 5.70 9.99 8.68
C ASP A 27 4.95 10.14 10.01
N VAL A 28 3.71 9.65 10.09
CA VAL A 28 2.93 9.71 11.34
C VAL A 28 3.60 8.85 12.42
N GLU A 29 4.00 7.63 12.08
CA GLU A 29 4.65 6.74 13.05
C GLU A 29 5.98 7.33 13.52
N THR A 30 6.73 7.96 12.62
CA THR A 30 8.00 8.60 12.98
C THR A 30 7.78 9.74 13.96
N GLN A 31 6.72 10.52 13.78
CA GLN A 31 6.39 11.62 14.69
C GLN A 31 6.04 11.09 16.08
N TYR A 32 5.31 9.99 16.17
CA TYR A 32 4.98 9.37 17.44
C TYR A 32 6.21 8.80 18.14
N PHE A 33 7.13 8.25 17.35
CA PHE A 33 8.36 7.66 17.90
C PHE A 33 9.30 8.72 18.44
N GLY A 34 9.31 9.92 17.83
CA GLY A 34 10.14 11.03 18.23
C GLY A 34 11.36 11.22 17.34
N ASN A 35 12.35 11.95 17.83
CA ASN A 35 13.55 12.25 17.07
C ASN A 35 14.42 11.00 16.91
N VAL A 36 14.69 10.61 15.68
CA VAL A 36 15.46 9.40 15.37
C VAL A 36 16.91 9.70 14.93
N GLY A 37 17.33 10.96 14.97
CA GLY A 37 18.72 11.31 14.65
C GLY A 37 19.01 11.28 13.16
N SER A 38 19.84 10.33 12.70
CA SER A 38 20.28 10.28 11.31
C SER A 38 19.33 9.48 10.42
N ALA A 39 19.48 9.65 9.09
CA ALA A 39 18.71 8.89 8.12
C ALA A 39 18.98 7.38 8.24
N LEU A 40 20.22 6.99 8.55
CA LEU A 40 20.57 5.59 8.74
C LEU A 40 19.88 5.01 9.97
N GLU A 41 19.87 5.74 11.07
CA GLU A 41 19.18 5.32 12.30
C GLU A 41 17.67 5.16 12.03
N HIS A 42 17.07 6.09 11.30
CA HIS A 42 15.66 6.01 10.93
C HIS A 42 15.40 4.75 10.10
N LEU A 43 16.24 4.47 9.11
CA LEU A 43 16.11 3.27 8.28
C LEU A 43 16.18 2.00 9.13
N GLN A 44 17.13 1.94 10.07
CA GLN A 44 17.27 0.79 10.96
C GLN A 44 16.03 0.59 11.82
N LEU A 45 15.47 1.67 12.36
CA LEU A 45 14.24 1.59 13.16
C LEU A 45 13.07 1.08 12.33
N VAL A 46 12.88 1.64 11.14
CA VAL A 46 11.76 1.27 10.26
C VAL A 46 11.82 -0.21 9.88
N THR A 47 13.03 -0.74 9.65
CA THR A 47 13.20 -2.12 9.19
C THR A 47 13.20 -3.14 10.32
N SER A 48 13.54 -2.75 11.54
CA SER A 48 13.74 -3.73 12.63
C SER A 48 12.92 -3.47 13.89
N HIS A 49 12.45 -2.25 14.13
CA HIS A 49 11.75 -1.95 15.38
C HIS A 49 10.27 -2.40 15.32
N PRO A 50 9.75 -3.06 16.36
CA PRO A 50 8.36 -3.53 16.37
C PRO A 50 7.31 -2.43 16.13
N HIS A 51 7.61 -1.19 16.53
CA HIS A 51 6.71 -0.06 16.32
C HIS A 51 6.35 0.15 14.85
N PHE A 52 7.29 -0.15 13.96
CA PHE A 52 7.12 0.01 12.51
C PHE A 52 6.77 -1.31 11.81
N ALA A 53 6.78 -2.43 12.53
CA ALA A 53 6.66 -3.75 11.91
C ALA A 53 5.34 -3.96 11.15
N TRP A 54 4.25 -3.35 11.60
CA TRP A 54 2.96 -3.52 10.94
C TRP A 54 2.94 -2.96 9.52
N LEU A 55 3.80 -1.97 9.23
CA LEU A 55 3.89 -1.37 7.89
C LEU A 55 4.53 -2.32 6.87
N GLN A 56 5.22 -3.36 7.32
CA GLN A 56 5.87 -4.31 6.42
C GLN A 56 4.88 -5.04 5.52
N LYS A 57 3.64 -5.21 5.96
CA LYS A 57 2.61 -5.80 5.11
C LYS A 57 2.35 -4.97 3.87
N LEU A 58 2.31 -3.65 4.03
CA LEU A 58 2.11 -2.74 2.92
C LEU A 58 3.36 -2.66 2.04
N SER A 59 4.54 -2.54 2.64
CA SER A 59 5.79 -2.49 1.86
C SER A 59 6.05 -3.78 1.11
N GLY A 60 5.61 -4.92 1.65
CA GLY A 60 5.69 -6.21 0.97
C GLY A 60 4.85 -6.25 -0.30
N ILE A 61 3.63 -5.71 -0.25
CA ILE A 61 2.78 -5.61 -1.44
C ILE A 61 3.44 -4.71 -2.49
N ILE A 62 4.00 -3.58 -2.08
CA ILE A 62 4.70 -2.66 -2.99
C ILE A 62 5.86 -3.37 -3.67
N SER A 63 6.68 -4.10 -2.91
CA SER A 63 7.82 -4.82 -3.46
C SER A 63 7.39 -5.88 -4.47
N THR A 64 6.36 -6.66 -4.14
CA THR A 64 5.84 -7.69 -5.05
C THR A 64 5.30 -7.07 -6.33
N LEU A 65 4.58 -5.95 -6.21
CA LEU A 65 4.04 -5.24 -7.35
C LEU A 65 5.16 -4.73 -8.26
N ASP A 66 6.21 -4.15 -7.68
CA ASP A 66 7.34 -3.66 -8.46
C ASP A 66 8.08 -4.78 -9.18
N GLU A 67 8.22 -5.95 -8.54
CA GLU A 67 8.81 -7.12 -9.19
C GLU A 67 7.99 -7.56 -10.40
N CYS A 68 6.65 -7.55 -10.26
CA CYS A 68 5.77 -7.88 -11.37
C CYS A 68 5.87 -6.87 -12.51
N LEU A 69 6.05 -5.59 -12.18
CA LEU A 69 6.20 -4.54 -13.20
C LEU A 69 7.50 -4.69 -14.00
N ASP A 70 8.52 -5.30 -13.41
CA ASP A 70 9.78 -5.56 -14.08
C ASP A 70 9.73 -6.82 -14.96
N ASP A 71 8.68 -7.63 -14.84
CA ASP A 71 8.52 -8.89 -15.58
C ASP A 71 7.26 -8.84 -16.43
N GLU A 72 7.43 -8.60 -17.73
CA GLU A 72 6.29 -8.48 -18.66
C GLU A 72 5.45 -9.75 -18.73
N GLU A 73 6.05 -10.91 -18.53
CA GLU A 73 5.32 -12.19 -18.57
C GLU A 73 4.37 -12.34 -17.38
N ALA A 74 4.68 -11.67 -16.27
CA ALA A 74 3.83 -11.69 -15.08
C ALA A 74 2.60 -10.79 -15.20
N LEU A 75 2.56 -9.88 -16.19
CA LEU A 75 1.48 -8.90 -16.35
C LEU A 75 0.26 -9.51 -17.01
N VAL A 76 -0.64 -10.08 -16.20
CA VAL A 76 -1.90 -10.67 -16.66
C VAL A 76 -3.07 -9.99 -15.96
N VAL A 77 -4.25 -10.03 -16.58
CA VAL A 77 -5.45 -9.33 -16.07
C VAL A 77 -5.80 -9.77 -14.65
N ASP A 78 -5.64 -11.04 -14.36
CA ASP A 78 -5.92 -11.55 -13.02
C ASP A 78 -5.03 -10.92 -11.95
N LEU A 79 -3.85 -10.46 -12.33
CA LEU A 79 -2.93 -9.79 -11.41
C LEU A 79 -3.53 -8.51 -10.83
N GLU A 80 -4.20 -7.70 -11.65
CA GLU A 80 -4.86 -6.49 -11.18
C GLU A 80 -5.90 -6.80 -10.12
N ARG A 81 -6.72 -7.84 -10.35
CA ARG A 81 -7.74 -8.27 -9.41
C ARG A 81 -7.14 -8.71 -8.10
N ARG A 82 -6.05 -9.44 -8.17
CA ARG A 82 -5.37 -9.97 -6.99
C ARG A 82 -4.77 -8.85 -6.15
N PHE A 83 -4.08 -7.90 -6.78
CA PHE A 83 -3.53 -6.75 -6.05
C PHE A 83 -4.63 -5.89 -5.45
N ARG A 84 -5.71 -5.64 -6.21
CA ARG A 84 -6.84 -4.89 -5.66
C ARG A 84 -7.40 -5.56 -4.42
N ALA A 85 -7.61 -6.88 -4.47
CA ALA A 85 -8.14 -7.63 -3.34
C ALA A 85 -7.21 -7.58 -2.13
N GLU A 86 -5.90 -7.74 -2.35
CA GLU A 86 -4.93 -7.66 -1.25
C GLU A 86 -4.92 -6.30 -0.59
N VAL A 87 -4.92 -5.22 -1.38
CA VAL A 87 -4.90 -3.86 -0.84
C VAL A 87 -6.22 -3.57 -0.11
N GLU A 88 -7.35 -3.93 -0.71
CA GLU A 88 -8.66 -3.71 -0.08
C GLU A 88 -8.84 -4.55 1.19
N GLY A 89 -8.16 -5.68 1.29
CA GLY A 89 -8.14 -6.47 2.51
C GLY A 89 -7.38 -5.79 3.64
N LEU A 90 -6.37 -4.98 3.31
CA LEU A 90 -5.64 -4.22 4.32
C LEU A 90 -6.35 -2.92 4.71
N VAL A 91 -6.78 -2.14 3.72
CA VAL A 91 -7.25 -0.77 3.96
C VAL A 91 -8.76 -0.58 3.82
N GLY A 92 -9.47 -1.56 3.32
CA GLY A 92 -10.92 -1.53 3.08
C GLY A 92 -11.24 -1.30 1.62
N PRO A 93 -12.49 -1.52 1.19
CA PRO A 93 -13.67 -1.88 1.98
C PRO A 93 -13.88 -3.38 2.22
N LEU A 94 -13.02 -4.25 1.70
CA LEU A 94 -13.16 -5.68 1.96
C LEU A 94 -12.94 -6.00 3.44
N PRO A 95 -13.50 -7.13 3.93
CA PRO A 95 -13.22 -7.55 5.30
C PRO A 95 -11.72 -7.63 5.56
N ALA A 96 -11.30 -7.28 6.78
CA ALA A 96 -9.89 -7.18 7.11
C ALA A 96 -9.19 -8.54 6.96
N SER A 97 -8.14 -8.55 6.13
CA SER A 97 -7.24 -9.71 6.03
C SER A 97 -6.28 -9.77 7.20
N ASP A 98 -6.08 -8.64 7.87
CA ASP A 98 -5.24 -8.50 9.06
C ASP A 98 -5.91 -7.48 9.97
N GLU A 99 -6.50 -7.98 11.07
CA GLU A 99 -7.26 -7.12 11.98
C GLU A 99 -6.37 -6.08 12.68
N ASP A 100 -5.16 -6.47 13.08
CA ASP A 100 -4.25 -5.54 13.74
C ASP A 100 -3.87 -4.41 12.79
N PHE A 101 -3.53 -4.73 11.54
CA PHE A 101 -3.23 -3.72 10.53
C PHE A 101 -4.42 -2.78 10.34
N ARG A 102 -5.61 -3.34 10.16
CA ARG A 102 -6.82 -2.54 9.88
C ARG A 102 -7.14 -1.59 11.04
N GLN A 103 -6.99 -2.03 12.27
CA GLN A 103 -7.23 -1.20 13.44
C GLN A 103 -6.25 -0.03 13.50
N ARG A 104 -4.96 -0.31 13.30
CA ARG A 104 -3.93 0.73 13.31
C ARG A 104 -4.13 1.72 12.16
N TYR A 105 -4.44 1.18 10.98
CA TYR A 105 -4.68 1.98 9.79
C TYR A 105 -5.88 2.92 9.98
N ASN A 106 -6.99 2.39 10.49
CA ASN A 106 -8.20 3.21 10.69
C ASN A 106 -7.96 4.32 11.71
N ALA A 107 -7.17 4.08 12.74
CA ALA A 107 -6.83 5.10 13.72
C ALA A 107 -6.05 6.24 13.05
N MET A 108 -5.07 5.92 12.21
CA MET A 108 -4.29 6.94 11.49
C MET A 108 -5.11 7.65 10.44
N LEU A 109 -5.99 6.93 9.75
CA LEU A 109 -6.88 7.51 8.76
C LEU A 109 -7.78 8.58 9.39
N HIS A 110 -8.22 8.34 10.62
CA HIS A 110 -9.04 9.27 11.36
C HIS A 110 -8.23 10.49 11.84
N ASP A 111 -7.01 10.27 12.27
CA ASP A 111 -6.21 11.31 12.94
C ASP A 111 -5.33 12.16 12.01
N SER A 112 -4.99 11.65 10.82
CA SER A 112 -4.05 12.33 9.93
C SER A 112 -4.71 12.76 8.62
N PRO A 113 -4.76 14.06 8.32
CA PRO A 113 -5.27 14.55 7.02
C PRO A 113 -4.46 14.01 5.84
N ASP A 114 -3.14 13.88 6.00
CA ASP A 114 -2.27 13.38 4.93
C ASP A 114 -2.59 11.92 4.61
N VAL A 115 -2.83 11.11 5.64
CA VAL A 115 -3.23 9.70 5.44
C VAL A 115 -4.61 9.65 4.78
N ALA A 116 -5.56 10.50 5.20
CA ALA A 116 -6.89 10.55 4.61
C ALA A 116 -6.83 10.91 3.13
N MET A 117 -6.00 11.88 2.75
CA MET A 117 -5.83 12.29 1.36
C MET A 117 -5.20 11.18 0.52
N ALA A 118 -4.17 10.52 1.05
CA ALA A 118 -3.52 9.40 0.37
C ALA A 118 -4.48 8.22 0.21
N HIS A 119 -5.31 7.96 1.23
CA HIS A 119 -6.34 6.92 1.18
C HIS A 119 -7.35 7.21 0.06
N GLY A 120 -7.83 8.45 -0.02
CA GLY A 120 -8.78 8.84 -1.07
C GLY A 120 -8.20 8.67 -2.47
N ALA A 121 -6.94 9.04 -2.67
CA ALA A 121 -6.26 8.86 -3.95
C ALA A 121 -6.11 7.37 -4.29
N LEU A 122 -5.74 6.55 -3.31
CA LEU A 122 -5.64 5.11 -3.49
C LEU A 122 -6.98 4.49 -3.86
N ARG A 123 -8.07 4.91 -3.21
CA ARG A 123 -9.40 4.40 -3.52
C ARG A 123 -9.80 4.68 -4.97
N LYS A 124 -9.44 5.85 -5.49
CA LYS A 124 -9.71 6.18 -6.90
C LYS A 124 -8.95 5.27 -7.84
N VAL A 125 -7.70 4.97 -7.53
CA VAL A 125 -6.90 4.06 -8.35
C VAL A 125 -7.49 2.64 -8.30
N LEU A 126 -7.85 2.17 -7.12
CA LEU A 126 -8.43 0.83 -6.96
C LEU A 126 -9.74 0.69 -7.74
N ALA A 127 -10.55 1.75 -7.77
CA ALA A 127 -11.82 1.74 -8.49
C ALA A 127 -11.64 1.58 -10.02
N GLN A 128 -10.46 1.91 -10.54
CA GLN A 128 -10.14 1.76 -11.97
C GLN A 128 -9.65 0.36 -12.31
N LEU A 129 -9.29 -0.44 -11.32
CA LEU A 129 -8.87 -1.83 -11.52
C LEU A 129 -10.08 -2.75 -11.57
N PRO A 130 -9.98 -3.93 -12.22
CA PRO A 130 -11.05 -4.92 -12.17
C PRO A 130 -11.38 -5.27 -10.72
N ALA A 131 -12.66 -5.47 -10.44
CA ALA A 131 -13.10 -5.81 -9.10
C ALA A 131 -12.50 -7.14 -8.63
N ALA A 132 -12.32 -7.27 -7.30
CA ALA A 132 -11.86 -8.51 -6.72
C ALA A 132 -12.80 -9.66 -7.11
N PRO A 133 -12.26 -10.90 -7.27
CA PRO A 133 -13.11 -12.04 -7.61
C PRO A 133 -14.21 -12.23 -6.58
N ALA A 134 -15.43 -12.49 -7.05
CA ALA A 134 -16.53 -12.84 -6.18
C ALA A 134 -16.37 -14.29 -5.72
N ASP A 135 -16.49 -14.53 -4.45
CA ASP A 135 -16.42 -15.88 -3.89
C ASP A 135 -17.79 -16.51 -3.77
#